data_29379c2b42e470d901d3293a9955bea3
#
_entry.id   29379c2b42e470d901d3293a9955bea3
#
_cell.length_a   1.000
_cell.length_b   1.000
_cell.length_c   1.000
_cell.angle_alpha   90.00
_cell.angle_beta   90.00
_cell.angle_gamma   90.00
#
_symmetry.space_group_name_H-M   'P 1'
#
loop_
_entity.id
_entity.type
_entity.pdbx_description
1 polymer ?
#
loop_
_entity_poly.entity_id
_entity_poly.type
_entity_poly.pdbx_seq_one_letter_code
_entity_poly.pdbx_strand_id
1 'polypeptide(L)'
;MKKPASPAAVAGILFAALLGTAGCRPCGSVCGTPAPAAATTAFPRPAENEFSVMTFNLHQYALSGREDAADTLEPKPREEAAAIVDAIRQISPDILAVQEMGDPLAWDDFKLRLRDAGVEAYPYEEYLRQDPGDRNIALLSRFPIAARNAHTDDTYTIGPTQFPVRRGIIEVDLDITPAYRLRLMVAHLKSKLFHEYGQAEMRRNEARLLCNHVRAALKDDPNLNLLVLGDLNDDPASRPLREIVQYQEETILHDLRPEDFAGAAWTYRGADDNHQRLDYLLASKGLLPEVVLDKTYVVNLLSLAKASDHRPLVGTFVAAERAPEAAPDLSSRKSSDFPMDD
;
A
#
# COMPACT_ATOMS: atom_id res chain seq x y z
N MET A 1 -11.39 65.38 -14.41
CA MET A 1 -10.60 66.63 -14.60
C MET A 1 -9.16 66.33 -14.20
N LYS A 2 -8.30 66.66 -15.17
CA LYS A 2 -6.84 66.93 -15.14
C LYS A 2 -5.91 65.69 -14.95
N LYS A 3 -5.37 65.26 -16.08
CA LYS A 3 -3.99 64.86 -16.43
C LYS A 3 -2.99 66.02 -16.18
N PRO A 4 -1.72 65.90 -16.55
CA PRO A 4 -0.63 64.91 -16.42
C PRO A 4 0.70 65.58 -16.00
N ALA A 5 1.80 64.79 -15.92
CA ALA A 5 3.11 65.27 -16.38
C ALA A 5 4.19 64.15 -16.36
N SER A 6 4.81 63.99 -17.51
CA SER A 6 6.11 63.39 -17.83
C SER A 6 7.13 64.52 -17.98
N PRO A 7 8.40 64.35 -18.42
CA PRO A 7 9.53 63.54 -18.12
C PRO A 7 10.84 64.32 -17.90
N ALA A 8 11.98 63.67 -17.59
CA ALA A 8 13.35 64.17 -17.89
C ALA A 8 14.33 62.97 -17.76
N ALA A 9 14.98 62.55 -18.76
CA ALA A 9 16.10 62.96 -19.57
C ALA A 9 17.49 62.73 -18.94
N VAL A 10 18.15 61.71 -19.48
CA VAL A 10 19.52 61.55 -20.02
C VAL A 10 20.68 62.25 -19.31
N ALA A 11 21.71 61.48 -18.96
CA ALA A 11 23.10 61.86 -19.12
C ALA A 11 24.00 60.62 -19.28
N GLY A 12 24.56 60.47 -20.44
CA GLY A 12 25.62 59.52 -20.74
C GLY A 12 26.98 60.05 -20.30
N ILE A 13 27.85 59.16 -19.86
CA ILE A 13 29.30 59.46 -19.78
C ILE A 13 30.04 58.30 -20.47
N LEU A 14 30.67 58.62 -21.58
CA LEU A 14 31.72 57.85 -22.23
C LEU A 14 33.00 57.95 -21.37
N PHE A 15 33.66 56.82 -21.13
CA PHE A 15 35.09 56.82 -20.84
C PHE A 15 35.81 55.72 -21.67
N ALA A 16 36.91 56.15 -22.22
CA ALA A 16 37.71 55.52 -23.26
C ALA A 16 38.62 54.41 -22.69
N ALA A 17 38.99 53.56 -23.61
CA ALA A 17 39.84 52.39 -23.49
C ALA A 17 41.26 52.68 -22.96
N LEU A 18 41.79 51.74 -22.20
CA LEU A 18 43.23 51.47 -22.09
C LEU A 18 43.47 49.97 -22.23
N LEU A 19 44.18 49.62 -23.28
CA LEU A 19 44.72 48.31 -23.60
C LEU A 19 45.83 47.94 -22.61
N GLY A 20 45.61 46.88 -21.81
CA GLY A 20 46.60 46.21 -21.02
C GLY A 20 46.63 44.73 -21.38
N THR A 21 47.64 44.29 -22.14
CA THR A 21 47.93 42.90 -22.47
C THR A 21 48.50 42.22 -21.24
N ALA A 22 47.71 41.37 -20.56
CA ALA A 22 48.22 40.41 -19.60
C ALA A 22 47.81 39.01 -20.04
N GLY A 23 48.79 38.15 -20.25
CA GLY A 23 48.65 36.79 -20.75
C GLY A 23 47.79 35.89 -19.88
N CYS A 24 46.74 35.34 -20.44
CA CYS A 24 45.95 34.31 -19.85
C CYS A 24 46.72 32.98 -19.92
N ARG A 25 47.10 32.44 -18.76
CA ARG A 25 47.38 31.04 -18.63
C ARG A 25 46.10 30.23 -18.87
N PRO A 26 46.14 29.08 -19.57
CA PRO A 26 44.95 28.24 -19.74
C PRO A 26 44.61 27.63 -18.38
N CYS A 27 43.43 27.97 -17.83
CA CYS A 27 42.77 27.20 -16.79
C CYS A 27 42.45 25.82 -17.35
N GLY A 28 43.11 24.79 -16.77
CA GLY A 28 42.78 23.41 -17.04
C GLY A 28 41.30 23.18 -16.74
N SER A 29 40.53 22.74 -17.74
CA SER A 29 39.18 22.23 -17.57
C SER A 29 39.25 21.04 -16.61
N VAL A 30 38.82 21.25 -15.38
CA VAL A 30 38.44 20.15 -14.49
C VAL A 30 37.24 19.49 -15.13
N CYS A 31 37.47 18.40 -15.85
CA CYS A 31 36.40 17.50 -16.27
C CYS A 31 35.76 16.97 -15.00
N GLY A 32 34.66 17.59 -14.59
CA GLY A 32 33.80 17.05 -13.54
C GLY A 32 33.31 15.69 -14.03
N THR A 33 33.80 14.63 -13.41
CA THR A 33 33.18 13.31 -13.54
C THR A 33 31.68 13.50 -13.25
N PRO A 34 30.77 13.11 -14.17
CA PRO A 34 29.34 13.12 -13.86
C PRO A 34 29.15 12.28 -12.60
N ALA A 35 28.44 12.82 -11.62
CA ALA A 35 28.01 12.06 -10.46
C ALA A 35 27.40 10.75 -10.97
N PRO A 36 27.74 9.59 -10.38
CA PRO A 36 27.13 8.35 -10.80
C PRO A 36 25.62 8.54 -10.73
N ALA A 37 24.93 8.34 -11.85
CA ALA A 37 23.49 8.27 -11.88
C ALA A 37 23.11 7.26 -10.80
N ALA A 38 22.26 7.69 -9.84
CA ALA A 38 21.75 6.80 -8.81
C ALA A 38 21.21 5.59 -9.56
N ALA A 39 21.83 4.44 -9.37
CA ALA A 39 21.36 3.20 -9.95
C ALA A 39 19.95 3.01 -9.41
N THR A 40 18.93 3.18 -10.25
CA THR A 40 17.57 2.85 -9.93
C THR A 40 17.57 1.32 -9.76
N THR A 41 17.70 0.85 -8.54
CA THR A 41 17.60 -0.57 -8.23
C THR A 41 16.19 -0.98 -8.64
N ALA A 42 16.09 -1.74 -9.73
CA ALA A 42 14.81 -2.27 -10.17
C ALA A 42 14.23 -3.15 -9.05
N PHE A 43 12.94 -3.02 -8.79
CA PHE A 43 12.27 -3.87 -7.80
C PHE A 43 12.41 -5.36 -8.19
N PRO A 44 12.58 -6.27 -7.20
CA PRO A 44 12.62 -7.70 -7.45
C PRO A 44 11.37 -8.16 -8.22
N ARG A 45 11.57 -9.03 -9.18
CA ARG A 45 10.50 -9.64 -9.97
C ARG A 45 10.32 -11.10 -9.58
N PRO A 46 9.10 -11.64 -9.61
CA PRO A 46 8.88 -13.07 -9.49
C PRO A 46 9.66 -13.84 -10.56
N ALA A 47 10.18 -15.02 -10.22
CA ALA A 47 10.68 -16.00 -11.17
C ALA A 47 9.52 -16.73 -11.87
N GLU A 48 9.80 -17.58 -12.86
CA GLU A 48 8.76 -18.26 -13.65
C GLU A 48 7.79 -19.11 -12.80
N ASN A 49 8.28 -19.67 -11.70
CA ASN A 49 7.48 -20.46 -10.75
C ASN A 49 7.06 -19.69 -9.49
N GLU A 50 7.11 -18.37 -9.54
CA GLU A 50 6.73 -17.48 -8.43
C GLU A 50 5.61 -16.55 -8.88
N PHE A 51 4.88 -16.01 -7.90
CA PHE A 51 3.90 -14.95 -8.12
C PHE A 51 4.00 -13.89 -7.02
N SER A 52 3.57 -12.69 -7.34
CA SER A 52 3.61 -11.54 -6.43
C SER A 52 2.23 -11.03 -6.08
N VAL A 53 2.07 -10.62 -4.82
CA VAL A 53 0.87 -9.97 -4.28
C VAL A 53 1.28 -8.61 -3.74
N MET A 54 0.59 -7.55 -4.16
CA MET A 54 0.80 -6.20 -3.65
C MET A 54 -0.46 -5.74 -2.91
N THR A 55 -0.29 -5.11 -1.73
CA THR A 55 -1.37 -4.36 -1.07
C THR A 55 -1.00 -2.89 -0.98
N PHE A 56 -1.98 -2.01 -1.23
CA PHE A 56 -1.75 -0.57 -1.24
C PHE A 56 -2.99 0.22 -0.84
N ASN A 57 -2.92 0.95 0.27
CA ASN A 57 -3.90 1.97 0.59
C ASN A 57 -3.63 3.21 -0.28
N LEU A 58 -4.59 3.58 -1.13
CA LEU A 58 -4.46 4.62 -2.15
C LEU A 58 -4.71 6.03 -1.63
N HIS A 59 -5.01 6.19 -0.35
CA HIS A 59 -5.35 7.47 0.27
C HIS A 59 -6.44 8.21 -0.53
N GLN A 60 -7.68 7.71 -0.44
CA GLN A 60 -8.88 8.31 -1.05
C GLN A 60 -8.81 8.47 -2.58
N TYR A 61 -8.63 7.38 -3.30
CA TYR A 61 -8.71 7.40 -4.77
C TYR A 61 -10.16 7.56 -5.22
N ALA A 62 -10.60 8.79 -5.47
CA ALA A 62 -11.96 9.15 -5.86
C ALA A 62 -11.99 9.99 -7.13
N LEU A 63 -13.11 10.01 -7.87
CA LEU A 63 -13.38 10.89 -9.01
C LEU A 63 -14.48 11.92 -8.75
N SER A 64 -15.43 11.61 -7.87
CA SER A 64 -16.58 12.45 -7.61
C SER A 64 -16.58 12.98 -6.18
N GLY A 65 -16.73 14.30 -6.02
CA GLY A 65 -17.09 14.92 -4.77
C GLY A 65 -18.57 14.62 -4.45
N ARG A 66 -18.91 14.39 -3.19
CA ARG A 66 -20.30 14.35 -2.73
C ARG A 66 -20.71 15.73 -2.26
N GLU A 67 -21.73 16.29 -2.89
CA GLU A 67 -22.25 17.63 -2.54
C GLU A 67 -22.96 17.67 -1.17
N ASP A 68 -23.34 16.52 -0.62
CA ASP A 68 -24.20 16.37 0.58
C ASP A 68 -23.46 15.84 1.83
N ALA A 69 -22.17 15.58 1.74
CA ALA A 69 -21.36 15.15 2.87
C ALA A 69 -20.48 16.27 3.42
N ALA A 70 -20.34 16.35 4.74
CA ALA A 70 -19.44 17.29 5.40
C ALA A 70 -17.96 17.05 4.98
N ASP A 71 -17.66 15.87 4.42
CA ASP A 71 -16.40 15.51 3.79
C ASP A 71 -16.65 15.32 2.28
N THR A 72 -16.55 16.39 1.50
CA THR A 72 -16.52 16.31 0.03
C THR A 72 -15.23 15.61 -0.38
N LEU A 73 -15.34 14.40 -0.96
CA LEU A 73 -14.21 13.74 -1.58
C LEU A 73 -13.94 14.43 -2.92
N GLU A 74 -12.90 15.24 -2.94
CA GLU A 74 -12.39 15.79 -4.19
C GLU A 74 -11.69 14.69 -5.00
N PRO A 75 -11.74 14.74 -6.35
CA PRO A 75 -10.99 13.82 -7.19
C PRO A 75 -9.51 13.85 -6.83
N LYS A 76 -8.89 12.67 -6.76
CA LYS A 76 -7.44 12.60 -6.52
C LYS A 76 -6.69 13.41 -7.58
N PRO A 77 -5.74 14.29 -7.19
CA PRO A 77 -4.98 15.09 -8.13
C PRO A 77 -4.32 14.23 -9.21
N ARG A 78 -4.34 14.70 -10.46
CA ARG A 78 -3.87 13.93 -11.60
C ARG A 78 -2.43 13.44 -11.47
N GLU A 79 -1.56 14.26 -10.86
CA GLU A 79 -0.15 13.92 -10.62
C GLU A 79 -0.01 12.82 -9.59
N GLU A 80 -0.85 12.83 -8.55
CA GLU A 80 -0.86 11.81 -7.49
C GLU A 80 -1.38 10.47 -8.04
N ALA A 81 -2.48 10.51 -8.81
CA ALA A 81 -3.00 9.31 -9.49
C ALA A 81 -1.96 8.73 -10.47
N ALA A 82 -1.24 9.58 -11.20
CA ALA A 82 -0.17 9.15 -12.10
C ALA A 82 1.01 8.51 -11.35
N ALA A 83 1.39 9.05 -10.18
CA ALA A 83 2.44 8.47 -9.35
C ALA A 83 2.07 7.08 -8.81
N ILE A 84 0.81 6.88 -8.41
CA ILE A 84 0.29 5.57 -7.98
C ILE A 84 0.39 4.57 -9.14
N VAL A 85 -0.11 4.94 -10.32
CA VAL A 85 -0.10 4.09 -11.51
C VAL A 85 1.33 3.76 -11.94
N ASP A 86 2.25 4.73 -11.89
CA ASP A 86 3.67 4.52 -12.24
C ASP A 86 4.35 3.56 -11.25
N ALA A 87 4.07 3.65 -9.97
CA ALA A 87 4.58 2.70 -8.98
C ALA A 87 4.09 1.27 -9.26
N ILE A 88 2.79 1.10 -9.54
CA ILE A 88 2.21 -0.21 -9.90
C ILE A 88 2.86 -0.74 -11.20
N ARG A 89 3.07 0.11 -12.21
CA ARG A 89 3.76 -0.25 -13.45
C ARG A 89 5.20 -0.71 -13.20
N GLN A 90 5.93 -0.01 -12.34
CA GLN A 90 7.32 -0.37 -12.00
C GLN A 90 7.39 -1.71 -11.27
N ILE A 91 6.45 -2.02 -10.38
CA ILE A 91 6.39 -3.26 -9.60
C ILE A 91 5.75 -4.36 -10.43
N SER A 92 4.67 -4.07 -11.16
CA SER A 92 3.88 -5.00 -11.98
C SER A 92 3.50 -6.29 -11.22
N PRO A 93 2.77 -6.17 -10.08
CA PRO A 93 2.37 -7.33 -9.30
C PRO A 93 1.39 -8.21 -10.08
N ASP A 94 1.35 -9.51 -9.77
CA ASP A 94 0.39 -10.44 -10.39
C ASP A 94 -1.00 -10.30 -9.76
N ILE A 95 -1.05 -9.95 -8.49
CA ILE A 95 -2.26 -9.68 -7.72
C ILE A 95 -2.10 -8.33 -7.03
N LEU A 96 -3.09 -7.44 -7.19
CA LEU A 96 -3.10 -6.10 -6.61
C LEU A 96 -4.36 -5.91 -5.76
N ALA A 97 -4.19 -5.80 -4.45
CA ALA A 97 -5.25 -5.43 -3.52
C ALA A 97 -5.12 -3.96 -3.14
N VAL A 98 -6.21 -3.21 -3.20
CA VAL A 98 -6.20 -1.78 -2.90
C VAL A 98 -7.24 -1.43 -1.83
N GLN A 99 -6.92 -0.45 -1.00
CA GLN A 99 -7.79 0.13 -0.01
C GLN A 99 -8.03 1.60 -0.34
N GLU A 100 -9.12 2.15 0.17
CA GLU A 100 -9.60 3.51 -0.09
C GLU A 100 -9.87 3.81 -1.57
N MET A 101 -10.32 2.80 -2.30
CA MET A 101 -10.88 2.97 -3.63
C MET A 101 -12.22 3.68 -3.53
N GLY A 102 -12.42 4.71 -4.36
CA GLY A 102 -13.65 5.48 -4.44
C GLY A 102 -14.84 4.70 -5.02
N ASP A 103 -15.74 5.43 -5.63
CA ASP A 103 -16.94 4.89 -6.27
C ASP A 103 -16.64 4.07 -7.55
N PRO A 104 -17.64 3.46 -8.21
CA PRO A 104 -17.42 2.70 -9.44
C PRO A 104 -16.76 3.49 -10.57
N LEU A 105 -16.98 4.82 -10.65
CA LEU A 105 -16.33 5.67 -11.67
C LEU A 105 -14.83 5.80 -11.39
N ALA A 106 -14.45 5.94 -10.11
CA ALA A 106 -13.05 5.95 -9.69
C ALA A 106 -12.37 4.60 -9.97
N TRP A 107 -13.09 3.49 -9.74
CA TRP A 107 -12.61 2.15 -10.06
C TRP A 107 -12.35 1.97 -11.55
N ASP A 108 -13.26 2.43 -12.41
CA ASP A 108 -13.11 2.35 -13.85
C ASP A 108 -11.98 3.27 -14.37
N ASP A 109 -11.84 4.51 -13.83
CA ASP A 109 -10.73 5.41 -14.13
C ASP A 109 -9.38 4.79 -13.74
N PHE A 110 -9.30 4.18 -12.56
CA PHE A 110 -8.09 3.51 -12.08
C PHE A 110 -7.63 2.40 -13.04
N LYS A 111 -8.56 1.50 -13.44
CA LYS A 111 -8.27 0.42 -14.39
C LYS A 111 -7.87 0.97 -15.77
N LEU A 112 -8.54 2.02 -16.22
CA LEU A 112 -8.22 2.70 -17.48
C LEU A 112 -6.79 3.26 -17.45
N ARG A 113 -6.40 3.94 -16.38
CA ARG A 113 -5.04 4.51 -16.22
C ARG A 113 -3.96 3.44 -16.15
N LEU A 114 -4.22 2.32 -15.47
CA LEU A 114 -3.29 1.17 -15.47
C LEU A 114 -3.07 0.65 -16.89
N ARG A 115 -4.13 0.45 -17.65
CA ARG A 115 -4.06 0.01 -19.05
C ARG A 115 -3.30 1.01 -19.92
N ASP A 116 -3.62 2.31 -19.82
CA ASP A 116 -3.02 3.36 -20.64
C ASP A 116 -1.52 3.58 -20.30
N ALA A 117 -1.12 3.25 -19.07
CA ALA A 117 0.29 3.22 -18.65
C ALA A 117 1.05 1.95 -19.09
N GLY A 118 0.38 1.02 -19.77
CA GLY A 118 0.99 -0.22 -20.24
C GLY A 118 1.20 -1.27 -19.14
N VAL A 119 0.43 -1.19 -18.04
CA VAL A 119 0.43 -2.27 -17.05
C VAL A 119 -0.22 -3.49 -17.67
N GLU A 120 0.40 -4.66 -17.49
CA GLU A 120 -0.15 -5.93 -17.96
C GLU A 120 -1.57 -6.14 -17.42
N ALA A 121 -2.47 -6.65 -18.29
CA ALA A 121 -3.88 -6.75 -17.99
C ALA A 121 -4.17 -7.64 -16.77
N TYR A 122 -5.15 -7.21 -15.99
CA TYR A 122 -5.76 -7.98 -14.92
C TYR A 122 -7.15 -8.44 -15.39
N PRO A 123 -7.31 -9.66 -15.93
CA PRO A 123 -8.58 -10.11 -16.45
C PRO A 123 -9.63 -10.44 -15.38
N TYR A 124 -9.21 -10.54 -14.12
CA TYR A 124 -10.09 -10.88 -13.01
C TYR A 124 -10.07 -9.78 -11.96
N GLU A 125 -11.25 -9.44 -11.45
CA GLU A 125 -11.40 -8.40 -10.44
C GLU A 125 -12.45 -8.74 -9.40
N GLU A 126 -12.29 -8.15 -8.20
CA GLU A 126 -13.30 -8.06 -7.15
C GLU A 126 -13.34 -6.63 -6.64
N TYR A 127 -14.52 -6.04 -6.56
CA TYR A 127 -14.71 -4.69 -6.04
C TYR A 127 -15.85 -4.69 -5.04
N LEU A 128 -15.52 -4.50 -3.77
CA LEU A 128 -16.48 -4.52 -2.68
C LEU A 128 -16.89 -3.10 -2.32
N ARG A 129 -18.03 -2.66 -2.87
CA ARG A 129 -18.62 -1.36 -2.57
C ARG A 129 -19.51 -1.45 -1.35
N GLN A 130 -18.99 -1.12 -0.18
CA GLN A 130 -19.74 -1.18 1.08
C GLN A 130 -19.60 0.09 1.93
N ASP A 131 -18.46 0.77 1.89
CA ASP A 131 -18.26 1.97 2.70
C ASP A 131 -19.09 3.14 2.15
N PRO A 132 -20.04 3.71 2.94
CA PRO A 132 -20.80 4.90 2.54
C PRO A 132 -19.90 6.12 2.26
N GLY A 133 -18.66 6.14 2.76
CA GLY A 133 -17.66 7.17 2.53
C GLY A 133 -16.76 6.90 1.34
N ASP A 134 -17.12 5.92 0.48
CA ASP A 134 -16.33 5.52 -0.70
C ASP A 134 -14.83 5.25 -0.38
N ARG A 135 -14.56 4.57 0.76
CA ARG A 135 -13.25 4.00 1.11
C ARG A 135 -13.31 2.49 0.97
N ASN A 136 -13.66 2.06 -0.23
CA ASN A 136 -13.91 0.68 -0.57
C ASN A 136 -12.60 -0.12 -0.70
N ILE A 137 -12.72 -1.45 -0.74
CA ILE A 137 -11.61 -2.36 -1.01
C ILE A 137 -11.82 -3.03 -2.35
N ALA A 138 -10.74 -3.27 -3.08
CA ALA A 138 -10.79 -3.93 -4.37
C ALA A 138 -9.56 -4.79 -4.64
N LEU A 139 -9.69 -5.71 -5.59
CA LEU A 139 -8.67 -6.66 -6.02
C LEU A 139 -8.63 -6.73 -7.54
N LEU A 140 -7.44 -6.70 -8.09
CA LEU A 140 -7.15 -7.08 -9.47
C LEU A 140 -6.25 -8.31 -9.47
N SER A 141 -6.51 -9.28 -10.35
CA SER A 141 -5.72 -10.51 -10.45
C SER A 141 -5.47 -10.90 -11.91
N ARG A 142 -4.26 -11.39 -12.17
CA ARG A 142 -3.94 -12.08 -13.43
C ARG A 142 -4.41 -13.52 -13.41
N PHE A 143 -4.68 -14.08 -12.23
CA PHE A 143 -5.13 -15.45 -12.03
C PHE A 143 -6.64 -15.53 -11.89
N PRO A 144 -7.26 -16.62 -12.36
CA PRO A 144 -8.70 -16.84 -12.22
C PRO A 144 -9.16 -16.81 -10.76
N ILE A 145 -10.30 -16.15 -10.52
CA ILE A 145 -11.00 -16.22 -9.22
C ILE A 145 -11.94 -17.42 -9.26
N ALA A 146 -11.56 -18.50 -8.57
CA ALA A 146 -12.32 -19.76 -8.52
C ALA A 146 -13.53 -19.66 -7.58
N ALA A 147 -13.43 -18.90 -6.49
CA ALA A 147 -14.51 -18.66 -5.55
C ALA A 147 -14.47 -17.23 -4.97
N ARG A 148 -15.65 -16.72 -4.61
CA ARG A 148 -15.85 -15.42 -3.98
C ARG A 148 -16.72 -15.58 -2.74
N ASN A 149 -16.21 -15.18 -1.59
CA ASN A 149 -16.87 -15.27 -0.29
C ASN A 149 -16.75 -13.93 0.45
N ALA A 150 -17.23 -12.83 -0.16
CA ALA A 150 -17.17 -11.52 0.47
C ALA A 150 -18.02 -11.46 1.75
N HIS A 151 -17.44 -10.94 2.84
CA HIS A 151 -18.12 -10.77 4.12
C HIS A 151 -18.63 -9.34 4.23
N THR A 152 -19.89 -9.13 3.88
CA THR A 152 -20.56 -7.82 3.81
C THR A 152 -21.55 -7.61 4.96
N ASP A 153 -22.07 -8.70 5.54
CA ASP A 153 -23.14 -8.67 6.51
C ASP A 153 -22.67 -8.78 7.97
N ASP A 154 -21.35 -8.75 8.16
CA ASP A 154 -20.74 -8.82 9.48
C ASP A 154 -21.14 -7.62 10.33
N THR A 155 -21.57 -7.89 11.56
CA THR A 155 -21.93 -6.88 12.55
C THR A 155 -21.32 -7.21 13.91
N TYR A 156 -21.14 -6.16 14.72
CA TYR A 156 -20.72 -6.28 16.11
C TYR A 156 -21.49 -5.27 16.99
N THR A 157 -21.44 -5.44 18.31
CA THR A 157 -22.12 -4.56 19.26
C THR A 157 -21.15 -3.88 20.21
N ILE A 158 -21.39 -2.60 20.51
CA ILE A 158 -20.73 -1.86 21.59
C ILE A 158 -21.83 -1.29 22.48
N GLY A 159 -21.91 -1.78 23.72
CA GLY A 159 -23.04 -1.50 24.59
C GLY A 159 -24.36 -1.96 23.94
N PRO A 160 -25.39 -1.10 23.86
CA PRO A 160 -26.68 -1.46 23.23
C PRO A 160 -26.67 -1.26 21.69
N THR A 161 -25.62 -0.71 21.09
CA THR A 161 -25.61 -0.29 19.69
C THR A 161 -24.92 -1.33 18.81
N GLN A 162 -25.59 -1.72 17.72
CA GLN A 162 -25.03 -2.60 16.69
C GLN A 162 -24.40 -1.77 15.57
N PHE A 163 -23.25 -2.22 15.08
CA PHE A 163 -22.49 -1.62 14.00
C PHE A 163 -22.19 -2.63 12.91
N PRO A 164 -22.29 -2.26 11.63
CA PRO A 164 -21.77 -3.09 10.53
C PRO A 164 -20.25 -2.95 10.45
N VAL A 165 -19.57 -3.97 9.90
CA VAL A 165 -18.20 -3.83 9.39
C VAL A 165 -18.26 -2.96 8.13
N ARG A 166 -17.77 -1.72 8.23
CA ARG A 166 -18.04 -0.69 7.21
C ARG A 166 -17.53 -1.02 5.82
N ARG A 167 -16.38 -1.66 5.73
CA ARG A 167 -15.71 -1.92 4.44
C ARG A 167 -15.84 -3.36 3.99
N GLY A 168 -16.35 -4.23 4.88
CA GLY A 168 -16.40 -5.66 4.65
C GLY A 168 -15.01 -6.30 4.56
N ILE A 169 -14.97 -7.55 4.13
CA ILE A 169 -13.75 -8.30 3.87
C ILE A 169 -13.92 -8.99 2.52
N ILE A 170 -12.98 -8.80 1.59
CA ILE A 170 -12.91 -9.63 0.40
C ILE A 170 -12.27 -10.96 0.81
N GLU A 171 -12.91 -12.07 0.47
CA GLU A 171 -12.32 -13.41 0.51
C GLU A 171 -12.49 -14.05 -0.87
N VAL A 172 -11.38 -14.45 -1.48
CA VAL A 172 -11.36 -15.09 -2.80
C VAL A 172 -10.39 -16.26 -2.83
N ASP A 173 -10.74 -17.29 -3.59
CA ASP A 173 -9.82 -18.35 -3.99
C ASP A 173 -9.28 -18.06 -5.39
N LEU A 174 -7.95 -18.02 -5.53
CA LEU A 174 -7.26 -17.77 -6.78
C LEU A 174 -6.56 -19.03 -7.27
N ASP A 175 -6.85 -19.46 -8.50
CA ASP A 175 -6.15 -20.57 -9.16
C ASP A 175 -4.84 -20.04 -9.77
N ILE A 176 -3.75 -20.07 -8.98
CA ILE A 176 -2.42 -19.60 -9.41
C ILE A 176 -1.87 -20.50 -10.52
N THR A 177 -2.00 -21.82 -10.32
CA THR A 177 -1.74 -22.85 -11.32
C THR A 177 -2.84 -23.92 -11.24
N PRO A 178 -2.97 -24.84 -12.19
CA PRO A 178 -3.94 -25.95 -12.10
C PRO A 178 -3.79 -26.81 -10.85
N ALA A 179 -2.60 -26.79 -10.20
CA ALA A 179 -2.28 -27.60 -9.02
C ALA A 179 -2.06 -26.77 -7.74
N TYR A 180 -2.12 -25.43 -7.83
CA TYR A 180 -1.83 -24.56 -6.68
C TYR A 180 -2.86 -23.43 -6.56
N ARG A 181 -3.50 -23.35 -5.42
CA ARG A 181 -4.52 -22.35 -5.08
C ARG A 181 -4.10 -21.51 -3.89
N LEU A 182 -4.36 -20.20 -3.98
CA LEU A 182 -4.21 -19.25 -2.89
C LEU A 182 -5.58 -18.75 -2.44
N ARG A 183 -5.88 -18.82 -1.15
CA ARG A 183 -6.95 -18.03 -0.56
C ARG A 183 -6.42 -16.68 -0.11
N LEU A 184 -7.11 -15.62 -0.51
CA LEU A 184 -6.74 -14.26 -0.17
C LEU A 184 -7.88 -13.59 0.60
N MET A 185 -7.56 -12.98 1.77
CA MET A 185 -8.49 -12.13 2.49
C MET A 185 -7.93 -10.69 2.52
N VAL A 186 -8.69 -9.73 1.96
CA VAL A 186 -8.34 -8.31 1.97
C VAL A 186 -9.20 -7.59 2.98
N ALA A 187 -8.58 -6.87 3.91
CA ALA A 187 -9.27 -6.11 4.94
C ALA A 187 -8.78 -4.65 5.02
N HIS A 188 -9.68 -3.75 5.41
CA HIS A 188 -9.36 -2.40 5.80
C HIS A 188 -10.14 -2.06 7.07
N LEU A 189 -9.50 -2.21 8.23
CA LEU A 189 -10.17 -2.06 9.52
C LEU A 189 -10.41 -0.59 9.89
N LYS A 190 -11.25 -0.36 10.90
CA LYS A 190 -11.57 0.98 11.42
C LYS A 190 -10.32 1.78 11.75
N SER A 191 -10.21 2.96 11.17
CA SER A 191 -9.08 3.87 11.36
C SER A 191 -8.94 4.36 12.81
N LYS A 192 -7.76 4.94 13.13
CA LYS A 192 -7.49 5.56 14.45
C LYS A 192 -8.22 6.89 14.66
N LEU A 193 -8.94 7.42 13.66
CA LEU A 193 -9.74 8.63 13.78
C LEU A 193 -10.84 8.46 14.84
N PHE A 194 -11.02 9.49 15.65
CA PHE A 194 -11.98 9.52 16.76
C PHE A 194 -13.38 9.10 16.32
N HIS A 195 -14.02 8.32 17.16
CA HIS A 195 -15.43 7.95 17.06
C HIS A 195 -16.05 7.92 18.46
N GLU A 196 -17.27 8.41 18.63
CA GLU A 196 -17.92 8.54 19.93
C GLU A 196 -18.07 7.20 20.69
N TYR A 197 -18.20 6.09 19.97
CA TYR A 197 -18.26 4.72 20.53
C TYR A 197 -16.88 4.07 20.73
N GLY A 198 -15.79 4.83 20.54
CA GLY A 198 -14.43 4.34 20.72
C GLY A 198 -13.88 3.57 19.51
N GLN A 199 -13.13 4.27 18.65
CA GLN A 199 -12.54 3.70 17.43
C GLN A 199 -11.63 2.49 17.67
N ALA A 200 -10.96 2.43 18.82
CA ALA A 200 -10.10 1.29 19.18
C ALA A 200 -10.93 0.02 19.45
N GLU A 201 -12.07 0.16 20.14
CA GLU A 201 -12.97 -0.97 20.41
C GLU A 201 -13.69 -1.42 19.11
N MET A 202 -14.07 -0.48 18.24
CA MET A 202 -14.62 -0.81 16.92
C MET A 202 -13.63 -1.65 16.12
N ARG A 203 -12.38 -1.16 15.97
CA ARG A 203 -11.31 -1.88 15.24
C ARG A 203 -11.02 -3.26 15.84
N ARG A 204 -11.03 -3.37 17.16
CA ARG A 204 -10.86 -4.65 17.84
C ARG A 204 -12.00 -5.64 17.52
N ASN A 205 -13.24 -5.18 17.45
CA ASN A 205 -14.37 -6.02 17.06
C ASN A 205 -14.26 -6.47 15.59
N GLU A 206 -13.87 -5.58 14.68
CA GLU A 206 -13.61 -5.91 13.27
C GLU A 206 -12.44 -6.93 13.15
N ALA A 207 -11.35 -6.72 13.89
CA ALA A 207 -10.23 -7.67 13.96
C ALA A 207 -10.65 -9.08 14.41
N ARG A 208 -11.54 -9.15 15.42
CA ARG A 208 -12.07 -10.44 15.90
C ARG A 208 -12.96 -11.12 14.86
N LEU A 209 -13.76 -10.38 14.10
CA LEU A 209 -14.55 -10.95 13.01
C LEU A 209 -13.64 -11.49 11.90
N LEU A 210 -12.62 -10.73 11.48
CA LEU A 210 -11.61 -11.22 10.55
C LEU A 210 -10.93 -12.52 11.07
N CYS A 211 -10.54 -12.56 12.34
CA CYS A 211 -9.99 -13.77 12.97
C CYS A 211 -10.97 -14.94 12.90
N ASN A 212 -12.26 -14.71 13.11
CA ASN A 212 -13.28 -15.77 13.02
C ASN A 212 -13.35 -16.37 11.60
N HIS A 213 -13.28 -15.55 10.55
CA HIS A 213 -13.25 -16.02 9.15
C HIS A 213 -11.97 -16.82 8.87
N VAL A 214 -10.81 -16.30 9.28
CA VAL A 214 -9.53 -17.03 9.20
C VAL A 214 -9.61 -18.42 9.87
N ARG A 215 -10.15 -18.47 11.08
CA ARG A 215 -10.30 -19.71 11.82
C ARG A 215 -11.29 -20.68 11.17
N ALA A 216 -12.38 -20.18 10.61
CA ALA A 216 -13.31 -21.01 9.86
C ALA A 216 -12.61 -21.66 8.65
N ALA A 217 -11.87 -20.87 7.87
CA ALA A 217 -11.09 -21.37 6.74
C ALA A 217 -10.04 -22.42 7.15
N LEU A 218 -9.25 -22.15 8.20
CA LEU A 218 -8.20 -23.05 8.69
C LEU A 218 -8.75 -24.28 9.43
N LYS A 219 -10.00 -24.26 9.91
CA LYS A 219 -10.66 -25.43 10.47
C LYS A 219 -11.01 -26.45 9.38
N ASP A 220 -11.41 -25.96 8.21
CA ASP A 220 -11.77 -26.81 7.08
C ASP A 220 -10.51 -27.38 6.40
N ASP A 221 -9.43 -26.60 6.33
CA ASP A 221 -8.11 -27.02 5.86
C ASP A 221 -6.99 -26.38 6.69
N PRO A 222 -6.38 -27.12 7.62
CA PRO A 222 -5.28 -26.60 8.46
C PRO A 222 -3.98 -26.23 7.70
N ASN A 223 -3.82 -26.74 6.47
CA ASN A 223 -2.68 -26.45 5.60
C ASN A 223 -3.04 -25.48 4.44
N LEU A 224 -4.19 -24.85 4.53
CA LEU A 224 -4.66 -23.90 3.52
C LEU A 224 -3.60 -22.81 3.24
N ASN A 225 -3.27 -22.59 1.97
CA ASN A 225 -2.48 -21.44 1.54
C ASN A 225 -3.32 -20.17 1.65
N LEU A 226 -3.30 -19.54 2.83
CA LEU A 226 -4.08 -18.34 3.15
C LEU A 226 -3.15 -17.15 3.37
N LEU A 227 -3.42 -16.04 2.66
CA LEU A 227 -2.81 -14.74 2.90
C LEU A 227 -3.89 -13.73 3.31
N VAL A 228 -3.75 -13.15 4.50
CA VAL A 228 -4.52 -11.99 4.95
C VAL A 228 -3.69 -10.74 4.76
N LEU A 229 -4.25 -9.70 4.13
CA LEU A 229 -3.51 -8.49 3.82
C LEU A 229 -4.40 -7.24 3.83
N GLY A 230 -3.75 -6.08 3.88
CA GLY A 230 -4.38 -4.78 3.81
C GLY A 230 -3.98 -3.85 4.95
N ASP A 231 -4.72 -2.75 5.07
CA ASP A 231 -4.55 -1.77 6.12
C ASP A 231 -5.36 -2.20 7.37
N LEU A 232 -4.67 -2.76 8.36
CA LEU A 232 -5.29 -3.20 9.60
C LEU A 232 -5.40 -2.07 10.65
N ASN A 233 -4.87 -0.88 10.32
CA ASN A 233 -5.01 0.36 11.09
C ASN A 233 -4.54 0.28 12.55
N ASP A 234 -3.64 -0.65 12.87
CA ASP A 234 -3.06 -0.75 14.21
C ASP A 234 -1.61 -1.25 14.20
N ASP A 235 -0.92 -1.02 15.30
CA ASP A 235 0.50 -1.35 15.46
C ASP A 235 0.72 -2.84 15.72
N PRO A 236 1.91 -3.40 15.43
CA PRO A 236 2.20 -4.84 15.56
C PRO A 236 1.95 -5.41 16.95
N ALA A 237 2.24 -4.64 18.02
CA ALA A 237 2.05 -5.05 19.40
C ALA A 237 0.62 -4.81 19.93
N SER A 238 -0.26 -4.26 19.10
CA SER A 238 -1.62 -3.93 19.51
C SER A 238 -2.48 -5.16 19.78
N ARG A 239 -3.54 -4.97 20.56
CA ARG A 239 -4.49 -6.04 20.85
C ARG A 239 -5.24 -6.53 19.60
N PRO A 240 -5.73 -5.65 18.69
CA PRO A 240 -6.34 -6.10 17.44
C PRO A 240 -5.44 -7.03 16.63
N LEU A 241 -4.15 -6.68 16.44
CA LEU A 241 -3.21 -7.51 15.69
C LEU A 241 -2.98 -8.86 16.36
N ARG A 242 -2.80 -8.89 17.68
CA ARG A 242 -2.67 -10.15 18.42
C ARG A 242 -3.91 -11.04 18.27
N GLU A 243 -5.11 -10.45 18.32
CA GLU A 243 -6.35 -11.21 18.15
C GLU A 243 -6.51 -11.77 16.72
N ILE A 244 -5.89 -11.16 15.68
CA ILE A 244 -5.88 -11.70 14.31
C ILE A 244 -4.86 -12.83 14.17
N VAL A 245 -3.64 -12.66 14.70
CA VAL A 245 -2.53 -13.60 14.47
C VAL A 245 -2.52 -14.78 15.43
N GLN A 246 -3.20 -14.68 16.58
CA GLN A 246 -3.18 -15.70 17.62
C GLN A 246 -4.59 -16.13 18.02
N TYR A 247 -4.76 -17.41 18.28
CA TYR A 247 -5.96 -17.98 18.88
C TYR A 247 -5.60 -19.04 19.91
N GLN A 248 -6.11 -18.92 21.17
CA GLN A 248 -5.83 -19.86 22.27
C GLN A 248 -4.33 -20.17 22.42
N GLU A 249 -3.49 -19.14 22.43
CA GLU A 249 -2.02 -19.23 22.54
C GLU A 249 -1.30 -19.82 21.30
N GLU A 250 -2.04 -20.27 20.27
CA GLU A 250 -1.46 -20.71 19.01
C GLU A 250 -1.34 -19.57 18.02
N THR A 251 -0.21 -19.49 17.32
CA THR A 251 -0.04 -18.58 16.17
C THR A 251 -0.71 -19.20 14.95
N ILE A 252 -1.80 -18.58 14.48
CA ILE A 252 -2.57 -19.03 13.31
C ILE A 252 -2.17 -18.32 12.03
N LEU A 253 -1.62 -17.10 12.13
CA LEU A 253 -1.06 -16.34 11.03
C LEU A 253 0.31 -15.79 11.42
N HIS A 254 1.23 -15.77 10.47
CA HIS A 254 2.59 -15.29 10.61
C HIS A 254 2.76 -13.97 9.86
N ASP A 255 3.15 -12.93 10.57
CA ASP A 255 3.47 -11.62 9.99
C ASP A 255 4.80 -11.70 9.24
N LEU A 256 4.78 -11.48 7.91
CA LEU A 256 5.96 -11.56 7.05
C LEU A 256 6.97 -10.43 7.27
N ARG A 257 6.59 -9.38 7.99
CA ARG A 257 7.43 -8.23 8.38
C ARG A 257 8.27 -7.67 7.22
N PRO A 258 7.64 -7.25 6.11
CA PRO A 258 8.39 -6.68 5.01
C PRO A 258 9.12 -5.40 5.46
N GLU A 259 10.33 -5.22 4.93
CA GLU A 259 11.17 -4.04 5.13
C GLU A 259 11.55 -3.47 3.76
N ASP A 260 11.83 -2.17 3.69
CA ASP A 260 12.41 -1.60 2.48
C ASP A 260 13.92 -1.92 2.39
N PHE A 261 14.55 -1.57 1.27
CA PHE A 261 15.98 -1.85 1.05
C PHE A 261 16.93 -1.10 1.99
N ALA A 262 16.40 -0.20 2.83
CA ALA A 262 17.13 0.47 3.91
C ALA A 262 16.84 -0.15 5.29
N GLY A 263 16.01 -1.19 5.36
CA GLY A 263 15.63 -1.88 6.59
C GLY A 263 14.49 -1.20 7.35
N ALA A 264 13.72 -0.29 6.72
CA ALA A 264 12.59 0.36 7.35
C ALA A 264 11.28 -0.41 7.08
N ALA A 265 10.53 -0.73 8.15
CA ALA A 265 9.30 -1.51 8.11
C ALA A 265 8.01 -0.66 8.18
N TRP A 266 8.10 0.65 8.38
CA TRP A 266 6.92 1.50 8.47
C TRP A 266 6.17 1.56 7.14
N THR A 267 4.84 1.62 7.20
CA THR A 267 3.98 1.67 6.00
C THR A 267 3.13 2.94 5.94
N TYR A 268 2.94 3.62 7.05
CA TYR A 268 2.12 4.83 7.16
C TYR A 268 2.94 6.00 7.72
N ARG A 269 2.74 7.19 7.16
CA ARG A 269 3.31 8.45 7.62
C ARG A 269 2.21 9.43 8.00
N GLY A 270 2.05 9.67 9.29
CA GLY A 270 1.12 10.67 9.82
C GLY A 270 1.56 12.12 9.55
N ALA A 271 0.64 13.07 9.80
CA ALA A 271 0.87 14.51 9.54
C ALA A 271 2.08 15.09 10.31
N ASP A 272 2.39 14.54 11.48
CA ASP A 272 3.52 14.97 12.33
C ASP A 272 4.83 14.23 12.00
N ASP A 273 4.93 13.64 10.79
CA ASP A 273 6.03 12.78 10.35
C ASP A 273 6.23 11.55 11.26
N ASN A 274 5.18 11.15 11.97
CA ASN A 274 5.15 9.93 12.77
C ASN A 274 4.97 8.72 11.86
N HIS A 275 5.94 7.82 11.88
CA HIS A 275 5.94 6.61 11.07
C HIS A 275 5.38 5.43 11.84
N GLN A 276 4.40 4.73 11.27
CA GLN A 276 3.75 3.55 11.85
C GLN A 276 3.70 2.41 10.84
N ARG A 277 3.55 1.19 11.31
CA ARG A 277 3.26 0.02 10.47
C ARG A 277 1.81 -0.35 10.65
N LEU A 278 0.98 -0.05 9.66
CA LEU A 278 -0.47 -0.26 9.68
C LEU A 278 -0.93 -1.28 8.65
N ASP A 279 -0.10 -1.52 7.62
CA ASP A 279 -0.36 -2.48 6.54
C ASP A 279 0.40 -3.77 6.80
N TYR A 280 -0.21 -4.90 6.42
CA TYR A 280 0.29 -6.23 6.76
C TYR A 280 0.17 -7.23 5.63
N LEU A 281 1.06 -8.23 5.64
CA LEU A 281 1.01 -9.49 4.92
C LEU A 281 1.10 -10.60 5.98
N LEU A 282 -0.01 -11.27 6.25
CA LEU A 282 -0.13 -12.29 7.28
C LEU A 282 -0.38 -13.65 6.61
N ALA A 283 0.60 -14.55 6.66
CA ALA A 283 0.55 -15.86 6.03
C ALA A 283 0.11 -16.95 7.02
N SER A 284 -0.74 -17.87 6.57
CA SER A 284 -1.02 -19.10 7.31
C SER A 284 0.21 -20.01 7.40
N LYS A 285 0.16 -21.00 8.29
CA LYS A 285 1.20 -22.02 8.39
C LYS A 285 1.40 -22.78 7.07
N GLY A 286 0.31 -23.02 6.32
CA GLY A 286 0.36 -23.68 5.00
C GLY A 286 1.15 -22.85 3.99
N LEU A 287 0.88 -21.54 3.90
CA LEU A 287 1.53 -20.64 2.94
C LEU A 287 2.98 -20.28 3.32
N LEU A 288 3.37 -20.40 4.57
CA LEU A 288 4.67 -19.92 5.05
C LEU A 288 5.89 -20.53 4.31
N PRO A 289 5.90 -21.84 3.96
CA PRO A 289 7.00 -22.44 3.20
C PRO A 289 7.22 -21.87 1.78
N GLU A 290 6.19 -21.31 1.17
CA GLU A 290 6.23 -20.73 -0.18
C GLU A 290 6.76 -19.29 -0.22
N VAL A 291 6.90 -18.64 0.95
CA VAL A 291 7.35 -17.23 1.03
C VAL A 291 8.77 -17.06 0.51
N VAL A 292 8.95 -16.17 -0.47
CA VAL A 292 10.25 -15.74 -0.99
C VAL A 292 10.64 -14.45 -0.27
N LEU A 293 11.32 -14.59 0.88
CA LEU A 293 11.50 -13.50 1.83
C LEU A 293 12.35 -12.33 1.27
N ASP A 294 13.36 -12.59 0.46
CA ASP A 294 14.22 -11.59 -0.19
C ASP A 294 13.50 -10.79 -1.29
N LYS A 295 12.33 -11.28 -1.75
CA LYS A 295 11.42 -10.59 -2.67
C LYS A 295 10.13 -10.12 -1.99
N THR A 296 10.11 -10.08 -0.66
CA THR A 296 8.98 -9.57 0.15
C THR A 296 9.44 -8.28 0.83
N TYR A 297 8.87 -7.13 0.43
CA TYR A 297 9.42 -5.82 0.79
C TYR A 297 8.36 -4.71 0.88
N VAL A 298 8.74 -3.61 1.54
CA VAL A 298 8.02 -2.33 1.52
C VAL A 298 8.51 -1.53 0.31
N VAL A 299 7.58 -0.97 -0.46
CA VAL A 299 7.91 -0.12 -1.60
C VAL A 299 8.27 1.28 -1.10
N ASN A 300 9.50 1.72 -1.36
CA ASN A 300 9.97 3.06 -1.02
C ASN A 300 10.26 3.84 -2.30
N LEU A 301 9.26 4.63 -2.76
CA LEU A 301 9.36 5.53 -3.91
C LEU A 301 9.02 6.95 -3.48
N LEU A 302 9.95 7.88 -3.71
CA LEU A 302 9.75 9.30 -3.38
C LEU A 302 8.54 9.91 -4.10
N SER A 303 8.21 9.43 -5.30
CA SER A 303 7.04 9.87 -6.06
C SER A 303 5.71 9.58 -5.36
N LEU A 304 5.66 8.55 -4.50
CA LEU A 304 4.46 8.20 -3.74
C LEU A 304 4.23 9.09 -2.52
N ALA A 305 5.25 9.81 -2.03
CA ALA A 305 5.18 10.58 -0.78
C ALA A 305 4.09 11.68 -0.77
N LYS A 306 3.62 12.11 -1.93
CA LYS A 306 2.49 13.06 -2.08
C LYS A 306 1.19 12.36 -2.48
N ALA A 307 1.29 11.18 -3.07
CA ALA A 307 0.16 10.48 -3.66
C ALA A 307 -0.58 9.59 -2.64
N SER A 308 0.13 9.09 -1.65
CA SER A 308 -0.43 8.36 -0.51
C SER A 308 0.41 8.59 0.74
N ASP A 309 -0.24 8.60 1.90
CA ASP A 309 0.39 8.54 3.20
C ASP A 309 0.81 7.11 3.59
N HIS A 310 0.42 6.12 2.76
CA HIS A 310 0.85 4.72 2.89
C HIS A 310 1.92 4.34 1.86
N ARG A 311 2.75 3.37 2.23
CA ARG A 311 3.70 2.69 1.34
C ARG A 311 3.20 1.28 1.02
N PRO A 312 3.20 0.88 -0.27
CA PRO A 312 2.76 -0.45 -0.65
C PRO A 312 3.63 -1.56 -0.05
N LEU A 313 3.02 -2.72 0.22
CA LEU A 313 3.72 -3.95 0.54
C LEU A 313 3.66 -4.92 -0.64
N VAL A 314 4.76 -5.61 -0.90
CA VAL A 314 4.85 -6.68 -1.89
C VAL A 314 5.27 -7.96 -1.19
N GLY A 315 4.51 -9.04 -1.37
CA GLY A 315 4.86 -10.41 -1.00
C GLY A 315 5.08 -11.25 -2.26
N THR A 316 6.11 -12.06 -2.28
CA THR A 316 6.39 -13.01 -3.37
C THR A 316 6.36 -14.43 -2.82
N PHE A 317 5.76 -15.34 -3.58
CA PHE A 317 5.51 -16.71 -3.18
C PHE A 317 5.84 -17.68 -4.33
N VAL A 318 6.28 -18.88 -3.99
CA VAL A 318 6.44 -19.98 -4.95
C VAL A 318 5.07 -20.57 -5.28
N ALA A 319 4.77 -20.77 -6.55
CA ALA A 319 3.48 -21.30 -7.04
C ALA A 319 3.42 -22.85 -6.98
N ALA A 320 3.85 -23.43 -5.87
CA ALA A 320 3.85 -24.87 -5.63
C ALA A 320 3.95 -25.16 -4.14
N GLU A 321 3.27 -26.22 -3.69
CA GLU A 321 3.37 -26.73 -2.31
C GLU A 321 4.81 -27.06 -1.94
N ARG A 322 5.26 -26.59 -0.77
CA ARG A 322 6.60 -26.83 -0.25
C ARG A 322 6.53 -27.50 1.14
N ALA A 323 7.57 -28.24 1.46
CA ALA A 323 7.67 -28.87 2.77
C ALA A 323 7.80 -27.79 3.88
N PRO A 324 7.25 -28.03 5.09
CA PRO A 324 7.27 -27.06 6.20
C PRO A 324 8.67 -26.57 6.58
N GLU A 325 9.71 -27.38 6.34
CA GLU A 325 11.12 -27.03 6.59
C GLU A 325 11.65 -25.95 5.65
N ALA A 326 10.92 -25.64 4.57
CA ALA A 326 11.25 -24.55 3.65
C ALA A 326 10.79 -23.18 4.17
N ALA A 327 10.03 -23.14 5.26
CA ALA A 327 9.57 -21.88 5.84
C ALA A 327 10.76 -20.98 6.22
N PRO A 328 10.73 -19.68 5.84
CA PRO A 328 11.82 -18.78 6.16
C PRO A 328 11.88 -18.45 7.65
N ASP A 329 13.09 -18.16 8.14
CA ASP A 329 13.27 -17.60 9.48
C ASP A 329 12.87 -16.11 9.51
N LEU A 330 11.68 -15.82 10.01
CA LEU A 330 11.17 -14.46 10.15
C LEU A 330 11.84 -13.69 11.31
N SER A 331 12.57 -14.34 12.20
CA SER A 331 13.27 -13.69 13.33
C SER A 331 14.44 -12.82 12.87
N SER A 332 14.96 -13.07 11.68
CA SER A 332 16.04 -12.28 11.06
C SER A 332 15.60 -10.86 10.69
N ARG A 333 14.30 -10.62 10.51
CA ARG A 333 13.72 -9.30 10.29
C ARG A 333 13.46 -8.65 11.66
N LYS A 334 14.25 -7.65 11.98
CA LYS A 334 14.17 -6.95 13.27
C LYS A 334 12.79 -6.32 13.41
N SER A 335 12.10 -6.59 14.52
CA SER A 335 11.04 -5.70 14.94
C SER A 335 11.69 -4.35 15.23
N SER A 336 11.30 -3.32 14.50
CA SER A 336 11.53 -1.95 14.93
C SER A 336 10.56 -1.65 16.08
N ASP A 337 10.65 -2.44 17.15
CA ASP A 337 9.98 -2.11 18.39
C ASP A 337 10.69 -0.88 18.94
N PHE A 338 10.03 0.26 18.85
CA PHE A 338 10.44 1.43 19.62
C PHE A 338 10.59 0.98 21.08
N PRO A 339 11.68 1.36 21.79
CA PRO A 339 11.78 1.09 23.18
C PRO A 339 10.55 1.70 23.86
N MET A 340 9.76 0.85 24.51
CA MET A 340 8.78 1.30 25.47
C MET A 340 9.61 1.89 26.60
N ASP A 341 9.64 3.22 26.70
CA ASP A 341 10.09 3.87 27.92
C ASP A 341 9.15 3.40 29.05
N ASP A 342 9.75 2.81 30.07
CA ASP A 342 9.13 2.34 31.32
C ASP A 342 8.40 3.45 32.09
#